data_6d88b95825a82aeac8f913e6e4628c3a
#
_entry.id   6d88b95825a82aeac8f913e6e4628c3a
#
_cell.length_a   1.000
_cell.length_b   1.000
_cell.length_c   1.000
_cell.angle_alpha   90.00
_cell.angle_beta   90.00
_cell.angle_gamma   90.00
#
_symmetry.space_group_name_H-M   'P 1'
#
loop_
_entity.id
_entity.type
_entity.pdbx_description
1 polymer ?
#
loop_
_entity_poly.entity_id
_entity_poly.type
_entity_poly.pdbx_seq_one_letter_code
_entity_poly.pdbx_strand_id
1 'polypeptide(L)'
;MVSFKRLSVTWDEHSLFIRGERIMFYSAEFHPWRLPVPGLWLDVFQKIKALGYNGVSFYVNWALLEGSPGHFSAEGVFAYEPFFDAASKAGIYLFARPGPYINAEVSGGGYPRWLQRNTGTLRTNESAYMDATDNYIAHIGKLIAAASVTNGGPVVLLQAENEYVPLVNNEASIIGLFTPGKPGGPDIYGHDGYPFGFDCADPESNWTPGRLPIDWGQLHLEISPSTPYSIPEFQGGAIDSWGGSGLEGCAVLANHEFERIFYKNNFGFGVKLFNIYMVSATY
;
A
#
# COMPACT_ATOMS: atom_id res chain seq x y z
N MET A 1 28.82 -5.04 27.39
CA MET A 1 28.07 -5.66 26.28
C MET A 1 27.04 -4.65 25.79
N VAL A 2 27.31 -3.99 24.69
CA VAL A 2 26.31 -3.12 24.04
C VAL A 2 25.33 -4.07 23.36
N SER A 3 24.12 -4.18 23.91
CA SER A 3 23.02 -4.90 23.27
C SER A 3 22.73 -4.19 21.95
N PHE A 4 23.10 -4.80 20.84
CA PHE A 4 22.57 -4.44 19.53
C PHE A 4 21.07 -4.76 19.58
N LYS A 5 20.23 -3.78 19.97
CA LYS A 5 18.80 -3.84 19.68
C LYS A 5 18.71 -4.04 18.16
N ARG A 6 18.27 -5.21 17.73
CA ARG A 6 18.15 -5.55 16.31
C ARG A 6 17.28 -4.49 15.69
N LEU A 7 17.83 -3.74 14.73
CA LEU A 7 17.10 -2.84 13.84
C LEU A 7 16.27 -3.73 12.91
N SER A 8 15.17 -4.28 13.39
CA SER A 8 14.37 -5.26 12.65
C SER A 8 12.88 -5.04 12.88
N VAL A 9 12.10 -5.46 11.90
CA VAL A 9 10.67 -5.68 12.04
C VAL A 9 10.46 -7.16 12.32
N THR A 10 9.62 -7.46 13.29
CA THR A 10 9.16 -8.81 13.61
C THR A 10 7.68 -8.75 13.92
N TRP A 11 7.02 -9.90 14.00
CA TRP A 11 5.61 -10.00 14.33
C TRP A 11 5.29 -11.27 15.11
N ASP A 12 4.14 -11.25 15.75
CA ASP A 12 3.42 -12.39 16.28
C ASP A 12 1.97 -12.32 15.79
N GLU A 13 1.12 -13.24 16.21
CA GLU A 13 -0.30 -13.25 15.86
C GLU A 13 -1.08 -12.03 16.41
N HIS A 14 -0.46 -11.25 17.28
CA HIS A 14 -1.11 -10.12 17.94
C HIS A 14 -0.60 -8.75 17.52
N SER A 15 0.61 -8.64 16.95
CA SER A 15 1.22 -7.34 16.68
C SER A 15 2.41 -7.36 15.74
N LEU A 16 2.70 -6.17 15.22
CA LEU A 16 3.96 -5.82 14.63
C LEU A 16 4.91 -5.30 15.73
N PHE A 17 6.20 -5.61 15.62
CA PHE A 17 7.26 -5.05 16.46
C PHE A 17 8.28 -4.34 15.59
N ILE A 18 8.56 -3.09 15.91
CA ILE A 18 9.60 -2.30 15.25
C ILE A 18 10.67 -1.99 16.28
N ARG A 19 11.90 -2.47 16.04
CA ARG A 19 13.03 -2.33 16.98
C ARG A 19 12.74 -2.92 18.36
N GLY A 20 11.88 -3.95 18.41
CA GLY A 20 11.48 -4.64 19.63
C GLY A 20 10.36 -3.96 20.41
N GLU A 21 9.80 -2.86 19.92
CA GLU A 21 8.64 -2.20 20.49
C GLU A 21 7.37 -2.66 19.76
N ARG A 22 6.34 -3.04 20.52
CA ARG A 22 5.04 -3.43 19.99
C ARG A 22 4.31 -2.22 19.42
N ILE A 23 3.91 -2.32 18.16
CA ILE A 23 3.29 -1.22 17.42
C ILE A 23 1.95 -1.68 16.85
N MET A 24 0.90 -0.90 17.06
CA MET A 24 -0.23 -0.89 16.17
C MET A 24 0.15 0.00 14.99
N PHE A 25 0.26 -0.58 13.79
CA PHE A 25 0.60 0.19 12.60
C PHE A 25 -0.67 0.84 12.04
N TYR A 26 -0.83 2.13 12.29
CA TYR A 26 -1.94 2.93 11.78
C TYR A 26 -1.40 3.92 10.77
N SER A 27 -1.76 3.72 9.51
CA SER A 27 -1.17 4.43 8.39
C SER A 27 -2.22 5.03 7.45
N ALA A 28 -1.74 5.93 6.65
CA ALA A 28 -2.48 6.63 5.62
C ALA A 28 -1.74 6.53 4.29
N GLU A 29 -2.46 6.52 3.19
CA GLU A 29 -1.83 6.49 1.86
C GLU A 29 -1.48 7.90 1.39
N PHE A 30 -0.21 8.12 1.03
CA PHE A 30 0.28 9.37 0.43
C PHE A 30 1.39 9.08 -0.58
N HIS A 31 1.16 9.39 -1.85
CA HIS A 31 2.11 9.14 -2.93
C HIS A 31 2.95 10.38 -3.26
N PRO A 32 4.30 10.35 -3.18
CA PRO A 32 5.13 11.52 -3.47
C PRO A 32 4.95 12.03 -4.90
N TRP A 33 4.68 11.16 -5.86
CA TRP A 33 4.47 11.54 -7.25
C TRP A 33 3.13 12.25 -7.53
N ARG A 34 2.14 12.18 -6.63
CA ARG A 34 0.91 12.97 -6.69
C ARG A 34 1.11 14.40 -6.19
N LEU A 35 2.11 14.63 -5.36
CA LEU A 35 2.56 15.95 -4.91
C LEU A 35 4.07 16.06 -5.16
N PRO A 36 4.51 16.26 -6.43
CA PRO A 36 5.93 16.24 -6.79
C PRO A 36 6.66 17.52 -6.38
N VAL A 37 6.52 17.91 -5.12
CA VAL A 37 7.11 19.11 -4.50
C VAL A 37 7.81 18.71 -3.20
N PRO A 38 9.08 18.27 -3.24
CA PRO A 38 9.79 17.74 -2.09
C PRO A 38 9.77 18.63 -0.84
N GLY A 39 9.75 19.96 -1.03
CA GLY A 39 9.69 20.93 0.07
C GLY A 39 8.39 20.90 0.89
N LEU A 40 7.32 20.29 0.39
CA LEU A 40 6.04 20.17 1.09
C LEU A 40 5.89 18.83 1.85
N TRP A 41 6.70 17.81 1.55
CA TRP A 41 6.51 16.48 2.10
C TRP A 41 6.65 16.43 3.62
N LEU A 42 7.57 17.18 4.19
CA LEU A 42 7.72 17.25 5.65
C LEU A 42 6.46 17.81 6.33
N ASP A 43 5.87 18.86 5.79
CA ASP A 43 4.63 19.46 6.30
C ASP A 43 3.47 18.46 6.21
N VAL A 44 3.35 17.72 5.09
CA VAL A 44 2.33 16.67 4.94
C VAL A 44 2.53 15.57 5.99
N PHE A 45 3.72 15.04 6.15
CA PHE A 45 4.01 14.02 7.17
C PHE A 45 3.74 14.52 8.59
N GLN A 46 4.06 15.76 8.91
CA GLN A 46 3.77 16.34 10.22
C GLN A 46 2.25 16.46 10.47
N LYS A 47 1.47 16.81 9.45
CA LYS A 47 0.00 16.83 9.55
C LYS A 47 -0.57 15.42 9.73
N ILE A 48 -0.11 14.44 8.97
CA ILE A 48 -0.48 13.03 9.13
C ILE A 48 -0.16 12.56 10.56
N LYS A 49 1.03 12.90 11.07
CA LYS A 49 1.42 12.60 12.44
C LYS A 49 0.51 13.25 13.48
N ALA A 50 0.15 14.51 13.27
CA ALA A 50 -0.75 15.25 14.17
C ALA A 50 -2.18 14.67 14.20
N LEU A 51 -2.62 14.01 13.13
CA LEU A 51 -3.88 13.26 13.06
C LEU A 51 -3.83 11.90 13.78
N GLY A 52 -2.67 11.52 14.35
CA GLY A 52 -2.52 10.29 15.12
C GLY A 52 -1.98 9.09 14.36
N TYR A 53 -1.67 9.23 13.07
CA TYR A 53 -1.03 8.18 12.30
C TYR A 53 0.45 8.03 12.69
N ASN A 54 0.95 6.80 12.63
CA ASN A 54 2.38 6.50 12.85
C ASN A 54 3.06 5.95 11.60
N GLY A 55 2.30 5.69 10.54
CA GLY A 55 2.78 5.20 9.26
C GLY A 55 2.20 5.95 8.06
N VAL A 56 2.90 5.83 6.94
CA VAL A 56 2.42 6.22 5.62
C VAL A 56 2.74 5.10 4.65
N SER A 57 1.73 4.67 3.91
CA SER A 57 1.86 3.78 2.77
C SER A 57 2.01 4.61 1.49
N PHE A 58 2.82 4.14 0.55
CA PHE A 58 3.02 4.83 -0.71
C PHE A 58 3.30 3.88 -1.87
N TYR A 59 2.67 4.13 -3.00
CA TYR A 59 3.01 3.47 -4.26
C TYR A 59 4.19 4.14 -4.96
N VAL A 60 4.98 3.29 -5.64
CA VAL A 60 5.97 3.74 -6.62
C VAL A 60 5.41 3.54 -8.02
N ASN A 61 5.39 4.59 -8.82
CA ASN A 61 4.87 4.54 -10.18
C ASN A 61 6.01 4.25 -11.17
N TRP A 62 6.09 3.02 -11.67
CA TRP A 62 7.12 2.58 -12.60
C TRP A 62 7.17 3.41 -13.88
N ALA A 63 6.02 3.79 -14.43
CA ALA A 63 5.95 4.58 -15.66
C ALA A 63 6.68 5.92 -15.57
N LEU A 64 6.75 6.51 -14.36
CA LEU A 64 7.44 7.79 -14.12
C LEU A 64 8.95 7.64 -13.98
N LEU A 65 9.44 6.43 -13.65
CA LEU A 65 10.85 6.16 -13.35
C LEU A 65 11.59 5.49 -14.51
N GLU A 66 10.89 4.85 -15.43
CA GLU A 66 11.50 4.13 -16.54
C GLU A 66 10.69 4.34 -17.84
N GLY A 67 10.79 5.55 -18.38
CA GLY A 67 10.08 5.95 -19.59
C GLY A 67 10.49 5.17 -20.86
N SER A 68 11.67 4.55 -20.85
CA SER A 68 12.15 3.61 -21.87
C SER A 68 12.88 2.44 -21.24
N PRO A 69 12.85 1.23 -21.86
CA PRO A 69 13.43 0.04 -21.28
C PRO A 69 14.90 0.21 -20.89
N GLY A 70 15.26 -0.16 -19.66
CA GLY A 70 16.63 -0.10 -19.16
C GLY A 70 17.13 1.29 -18.76
N HIS A 71 16.29 2.33 -18.86
CA HIS A 71 16.64 3.71 -18.51
C HIS A 71 15.88 4.17 -17.27
N PHE A 72 16.23 3.61 -16.13
CA PHE A 72 15.67 3.99 -14.85
C PHE A 72 16.27 5.34 -14.36
N SER A 73 15.41 6.23 -13.89
CA SER A 73 15.82 7.49 -13.23
C SER A 73 14.85 7.84 -12.10
N ALA A 74 15.37 8.02 -10.90
CA ALA A 74 14.65 8.50 -9.73
C ALA A 74 15.29 9.81 -9.25
N GLU A 75 15.31 10.83 -10.11
CA GLU A 75 15.97 12.10 -9.89
C GLU A 75 14.99 13.27 -9.85
N GLY A 76 15.45 14.40 -9.29
CA GLY A 76 14.66 15.63 -9.22
C GLY A 76 13.37 15.43 -8.41
N VAL A 77 12.21 15.70 -9.03
CA VAL A 77 10.90 15.56 -8.38
C VAL A 77 10.48 14.10 -8.15
N PHE A 78 11.18 13.15 -8.78
CA PHE A 78 10.96 11.71 -8.61
C PHE A 78 11.99 11.05 -7.69
N ALA A 79 12.87 11.82 -7.05
CA ALA A 79 13.80 11.30 -6.06
C ALA A 79 13.08 10.88 -4.79
N TYR A 80 13.35 9.67 -4.31
CA TYR A 80 12.72 9.11 -3.10
C TYR A 80 13.48 9.41 -1.81
N GLU A 81 14.78 9.70 -1.87
CA GLU A 81 15.60 10.02 -0.69
C GLU A 81 15.05 11.22 0.10
N PRO A 82 14.66 12.35 -0.52
CA PRO A 82 14.05 13.47 0.22
C PRO A 82 12.69 13.09 0.86
N PHE A 83 11.94 12.14 0.28
CA PHE A 83 10.70 11.63 0.84
C PHE A 83 10.98 10.78 2.09
N PHE A 84 11.96 9.90 2.03
CA PHE A 84 12.40 9.08 3.18
C PHE A 84 12.94 9.94 4.32
N ASP A 85 13.72 10.98 3.99
CA ASP A 85 14.23 11.93 4.96
C ASP A 85 13.12 12.73 5.64
N ALA A 86 12.12 13.18 4.89
CA ALA A 86 10.97 13.90 5.42
C ALA A 86 10.14 13.02 6.37
N ALA A 87 9.90 11.76 6.01
CA ALA A 87 9.21 10.79 6.87
C ALA A 87 10.01 10.55 8.17
N SER A 88 11.32 10.34 8.07
CA SER A 88 12.21 10.17 9.21
C SER A 88 12.19 11.37 10.16
N LYS A 89 12.26 12.60 9.63
CA LYS A 89 12.19 13.85 10.40
C LYS A 89 10.85 14.02 11.11
N ALA A 90 9.75 13.59 10.49
CA ALA A 90 8.42 13.62 11.09
C ALA A 90 8.19 12.48 12.10
N GLY A 91 9.06 11.47 12.14
CA GLY A 91 8.88 10.27 12.96
C GLY A 91 7.72 9.40 12.45
N ILE A 92 7.57 9.29 11.14
CA ILE A 92 6.61 8.45 10.42
C ILE A 92 7.34 7.23 9.86
N TYR A 93 6.80 6.04 10.08
CA TYR A 93 7.22 4.81 9.40
C TYR A 93 6.65 4.75 7.99
N LEU A 94 7.34 4.04 7.10
CA LEU A 94 6.91 3.90 5.71
C LEU A 94 6.58 2.45 5.36
N PHE A 95 5.50 2.28 4.61
CA PHE A 95 5.10 1.05 3.97
C PHE A 95 5.27 1.24 2.45
N ALA A 96 6.31 0.65 1.88
CA ALA A 96 6.65 0.79 0.47
C ALA A 96 5.86 -0.21 -0.38
N ARG A 97 5.24 0.27 -1.46
CA ARG A 97 4.45 -0.53 -2.39
C ARG A 97 4.96 -0.31 -3.83
N PRO A 98 6.08 -0.96 -4.20
CA PRO A 98 6.73 -0.72 -5.50
C PRO A 98 6.03 -1.35 -6.71
N GLY A 99 5.00 -2.14 -6.53
CA GLY A 99 4.36 -2.87 -7.62
C GLY A 99 5.15 -4.14 -8.02
N PRO A 100 5.32 -4.40 -9.35
CA PRO A 100 5.30 -3.53 -10.55
C PRO A 100 3.95 -2.93 -10.95
N TYR A 101 2.85 -3.67 -10.78
CA TYR A 101 1.50 -3.15 -10.94
C TYR A 101 1.03 -2.51 -9.65
N ILE A 102 0.42 -1.33 -9.71
CA ILE A 102 -0.01 -0.59 -8.51
C ILE A 102 -1.48 -0.20 -8.52
N ASN A 103 -2.20 -0.33 -9.63
CA ASN A 103 -3.51 0.29 -9.84
C ASN A 103 -3.44 1.81 -9.63
N ALA A 104 -3.62 2.28 -8.40
CA ALA A 104 -3.45 3.66 -7.93
C ALA A 104 -4.15 4.72 -8.81
N GLU A 105 -5.28 4.39 -9.42
CA GLU A 105 -6.10 5.23 -10.31
C GLU A 105 -5.27 5.92 -11.41
N VAL A 106 -4.21 5.25 -11.90
CA VAL A 106 -3.38 5.74 -12.99
C VAL A 106 -3.47 4.85 -14.23
N SER A 107 -3.23 5.45 -15.38
CA SER A 107 -3.28 4.75 -16.67
C SER A 107 -2.35 3.54 -16.67
N GLY A 108 -2.90 2.38 -17.08
CA GLY A 108 -2.17 1.12 -17.15
C GLY A 108 -1.73 0.58 -15.78
N GLY A 109 -2.31 1.06 -14.66
CA GLY A 109 -1.93 0.61 -13.31
C GLY A 109 -0.47 0.87 -12.96
N GLY A 110 0.10 1.96 -13.49
CA GLY A 110 1.48 2.38 -13.25
C GLY A 110 2.52 1.73 -14.17
N TYR A 111 2.09 0.91 -15.11
CA TYR A 111 3.00 0.32 -16.10
C TYR A 111 3.49 1.35 -17.12
N PRO A 112 4.77 1.35 -17.50
CA PRO A 112 5.27 2.21 -18.55
C PRO A 112 4.67 1.79 -19.92
N ARG A 113 4.41 2.80 -20.76
CA ARG A 113 3.74 2.58 -22.05
C ARG A 113 4.46 1.59 -22.96
N TRP A 114 5.78 1.53 -22.91
CA TRP A 114 6.56 0.59 -23.72
C TRP A 114 6.27 -0.87 -23.38
N LEU A 115 5.83 -1.17 -22.15
CA LEU A 115 5.48 -2.53 -21.72
C LEU A 115 4.28 -3.12 -22.50
N GLN A 116 3.42 -2.27 -23.09
CA GLN A 116 2.33 -2.73 -23.96
C GLN A 116 2.81 -3.48 -25.22
N ARG A 117 4.10 -3.36 -25.54
CA ARG A 117 4.73 -4.11 -26.65
C ARG A 117 5.38 -5.42 -26.19
N ASN A 118 5.30 -5.72 -24.91
CA ASN A 118 5.78 -6.98 -24.37
C ASN A 118 4.92 -8.12 -24.92
N THR A 119 5.57 -9.23 -25.28
CA THR A 119 4.89 -10.40 -25.85
C THR A 119 4.39 -11.37 -24.80
N GLY A 120 4.86 -11.24 -23.55
CA GLY A 120 4.44 -12.07 -22.44
C GLY A 120 3.16 -11.55 -21.77
N THR A 121 2.46 -12.44 -21.12
CA THR A 121 1.30 -12.09 -20.29
C THR A 121 1.78 -11.32 -19.05
N LEU A 122 1.26 -10.11 -18.86
CA LEU A 122 1.62 -9.27 -17.71
C LEU A 122 1.13 -9.90 -16.39
N ARG A 123 1.84 -9.62 -15.31
CA ARG A 123 1.53 -10.14 -13.96
C ARG A 123 1.57 -11.67 -13.89
N THR A 124 2.50 -12.28 -14.62
CA THR A 124 2.73 -13.74 -14.59
C THR A 124 4.23 -14.02 -14.45
N ASN A 125 4.59 -15.29 -14.37
CA ASN A 125 5.99 -15.75 -14.37
C ASN A 125 6.55 -15.98 -15.78
N GLU A 126 5.91 -15.50 -16.83
CA GLU A 126 6.46 -15.57 -18.18
C GLU A 126 7.75 -14.77 -18.29
N SER A 127 8.79 -15.36 -18.90
CA SER A 127 10.12 -14.78 -18.97
C SER A 127 10.11 -13.39 -19.59
N ALA A 128 9.34 -13.18 -20.65
CA ALA A 128 9.26 -11.88 -21.31
C ALA A 128 8.75 -10.76 -20.39
N TYR A 129 7.82 -11.06 -19.49
CA TYR A 129 7.37 -10.10 -18.47
C TYR A 129 8.42 -9.94 -17.36
N MET A 130 8.95 -11.05 -16.84
CA MET A 130 9.96 -11.01 -15.77
C MET A 130 11.20 -10.23 -16.20
N ASP A 131 11.74 -10.52 -17.39
CA ASP A 131 12.90 -9.81 -17.94
C ASP A 131 12.64 -8.30 -18.11
N ALA A 132 11.40 -7.91 -18.46
CA ALA A 132 11.02 -6.51 -18.57
C ALA A 132 10.97 -5.79 -17.21
N THR A 133 10.67 -6.50 -16.12
CA THR A 133 10.61 -5.91 -14.77
C THR A 133 11.96 -5.81 -14.08
N ASP A 134 12.95 -6.60 -14.48
CA ASP A 134 14.22 -6.78 -13.77
C ASP A 134 14.96 -5.46 -13.51
N ASN A 135 15.07 -4.60 -14.52
CA ASN A 135 15.78 -3.33 -14.37
C ASN A 135 15.09 -2.43 -13.32
N TYR A 136 13.78 -2.30 -13.40
CA TYR A 136 12.99 -1.51 -12.48
C TYR A 136 13.11 -2.04 -11.04
N ILE A 137 12.84 -3.34 -10.85
CA ILE A 137 12.86 -3.98 -9.52
C ILE A 137 14.25 -3.91 -8.90
N ALA A 138 15.31 -4.12 -9.68
CA ALA A 138 16.68 -4.01 -9.17
C ALA A 138 17.02 -2.61 -8.65
N HIS A 139 16.57 -1.56 -9.35
CA HIS A 139 16.85 -0.18 -8.97
C HIS A 139 15.98 0.28 -7.80
N ILE A 140 14.66 0.10 -7.89
CA ILE A 140 13.75 0.54 -6.81
C ILE A 140 13.95 -0.28 -5.53
N GLY A 141 14.19 -1.57 -5.67
CA GLY A 141 14.52 -2.44 -4.53
C GLY A 141 15.77 -1.98 -3.79
N LYS A 142 16.79 -1.51 -4.49
CA LYS A 142 18.01 -0.95 -3.92
C LYS A 142 17.76 0.35 -3.14
N LEU A 143 16.93 1.25 -3.69
CA LEU A 143 16.54 2.50 -3.03
C LEU A 143 15.74 2.21 -1.74
N ILE A 144 14.75 1.33 -1.82
CA ILE A 144 13.92 0.96 -0.66
C ILE A 144 14.76 0.24 0.40
N ALA A 145 15.64 -0.69 0.00
CA ALA A 145 16.53 -1.39 0.91
C ALA A 145 17.46 -0.44 1.66
N ALA A 146 18.02 0.57 0.98
CA ALA A 146 18.85 1.60 1.61
C ALA A 146 18.08 2.39 2.69
N ALA A 147 16.79 2.63 2.48
CA ALA A 147 15.90 3.33 3.41
C ALA A 147 15.21 2.40 4.43
N SER A 148 15.54 1.12 4.47
CA SER A 148 14.92 0.18 5.39
C SER A 148 15.29 0.46 6.86
N VAL A 149 14.43 0.04 7.78
CA VAL A 149 14.67 0.21 9.23
C VAL A 149 15.93 -0.49 9.70
N THR A 150 16.34 -1.57 9.04
CA THR A 150 17.59 -2.29 9.30
C THR A 150 18.82 -1.45 8.98
N ASN A 151 18.70 -0.51 8.07
CA ASN A 151 19.74 0.45 7.68
C ASN A 151 19.53 1.84 8.34
N GLY A 152 18.63 1.93 9.31
CA GLY A 152 18.35 3.17 10.04
C GLY A 152 17.29 4.08 9.41
N GLY A 153 16.72 3.70 8.26
CA GLY A 153 15.69 4.46 7.56
C GLY A 153 14.27 4.23 8.10
N PRO A 154 13.26 4.85 7.47
CA PRO A 154 11.89 4.81 7.93
C PRO A 154 11.08 3.62 7.37
N VAL A 155 11.56 2.91 6.33
CA VAL A 155 10.80 1.83 5.67
C VAL A 155 10.79 0.58 6.54
N VAL A 156 9.59 0.15 6.93
CA VAL A 156 9.36 -0.99 7.83
C VAL A 156 8.59 -2.14 7.18
N LEU A 157 7.80 -1.87 6.15
CA LEU A 157 7.00 -2.83 5.41
C LEU A 157 7.17 -2.65 3.91
N LEU A 158 7.03 -3.75 3.18
CA LEU A 158 7.05 -3.77 1.72
C LEU A 158 5.95 -4.69 1.22
N GLN A 159 5.16 -4.22 0.25
CA GLN A 159 4.20 -5.02 -0.50
C GLN A 159 4.67 -5.13 -1.95
N ALA A 160 4.91 -6.33 -2.41
CA ALA A 160 5.12 -6.63 -3.83
C ALA A 160 3.75 -6.83 -4.50
N GLU A 161 3.61 -6.33 -5.72
CA GLU A 161 2.35 -6.36 -6.49
C GLU A 161 1.21 -5.58 -5.81
N ASN A 162 0.03 -5.60 -6.38
CA ASN A 162 -1.16 -4.99 -5.80
C ASN A 162 -2.41 -5.72 -6.26
N GLU A 163 -3.32 -6.00 -5.31
CA GLU A 163 -4.61 -6.65 -5.57
C GLU A 163 -4.46 -7.80 -6.57
N TYR A 164 -3.52 -8.70 -6.30
CA TYR A 164 -3.17 -9.77 -7.23
C TYR A 164 -4.25 -10.85 -7.21
N VAL A 165 -5.18 -10.76 -8.16
CA VAL A 165 -6.17 -11.80 -8.41
C VAL A 165 -5.73 -12.62 -9.62
N PRO A 166 -5.67 -13.96 -9.54
CA PRO A 166 -5.34 -14.80 -10.68
C PRO A 166 -6.34 -14.60 -11.82
N LEU A 167 -5.89 -14.02 -12.92
CA LEU A 167 -6.73 -13.80 -14.12
C LEU A 167 -6.93 -15.05 -14.98
N VAL A 168 -6.30 -16.16 -14.64
CA VAL A 168 -6.35 -17.42 -15.38
C VAL A 168 -6.61 -18.58 -14.44
N ASN A 169 -7.44 -19.54 -14.89
CA ASN A 169 -7.82 -20.78 -14.23
C ASN A 169 -6.64 -21.74 -13.91
N ASN A 170 -5.53 -21.21 -13.46
CA ASN A 170 -4.37 -21.97 -13.04
C ASN A 170 -4.22 -21.84 -11.51
N GLU A 171 -5.31 -22.20 -10.81
CA GLU A 171 -5.43 -22.13 -9.37
C GLU A 171 -4.26 -22.75 -8.60
N ALA A 172 -3.65 -23.79 -9.18
CA ALA A 172 -2.58 -24.53 -8.49
C ALA A 172 -1.24 -23.79 -8.41
N SER A 173 -0.91 -22.91 -9.37
CA SER A 173 0.42 -22.27 -9.42
C SER A 173 0.48 -20.93 -8.71
N ILE A 174 -0.65 -20.25 -8.53
CA ILE A 174 -0.73 -18.88 -8.01
C ILE A 174 -1.09 -18.86 -6.53
N ILE A 175 -2.02 -19.70 -6.09
CA ILE A 175 -2.30 -19.90 -4.67
C ILE A 175 -1.02 -20.34 -3.92
N GLY A 176 -0.17 -21.14 -4.57
CA GLY A 176 1.10 -21.57 -3.98
C GLY A 176 2.13 -20.45 -3.76
N LEU A 177 2.17 -19.42 -4.63
CA LEU A 177 3.14 -18.33 -4.56
C LEU A 177 2.80 -17.27 -3.49
N PHE A 178 1.51 -17.04 -3.25
CA PHE A 178 1.05 -16.03 -2.30
C PHE A 178 0.41 -16.60 -1.03
N THR A 179 0.57 -17.89 -0.79
CA THR A 179 0.11 -18.50 0.47
C THR A 179 1.05 -18.13 1.61
N PRO A 180 0.56 -17.57 2.71
CA PRO A 180 1.39 -17.28 3.89
C PRO A 180 2.17 -18.50 4.38
N GLY A 181 3.43 -18.31 4.73
CA GLY A 181 4.31 -19.38 5.20
C GLY A 181 4.87 -20.33 4.13
N LYS A 182 4.60 -20.07 2.84
CA LYS A 182 5.24 -20.78 1.72
C LYS A 182 6.39 -19.95 1.14
N PRO A 183 7.42 -20.59 0.57
CA PRO A 183 8.48 -19.85 -0.12
C PRO A 183 7.91 -18.94 -1.22
N GLY A 184 8.22 -17.64 -1.14
CA GLY A 184 7.68 -16.62 -2.04
C GLY A 184 6.29 -16.09 -1.68
N GLY A 185 5.63 -16.63 -0.64
CA GLY A 185 4.40 -16.08 -0.11
C GLY A 185 4.62 -14.86 0.78
N PRO A 186 3.56 -14.09 1.10
CA PRO A 186 3.69 -12.95 2.00
C PRO A 186 4.02 -13.40 3.42
N ASP A 187 4.86 -12.61 4.09
CA ASP A 187 5.14 -12.78 5.51
C ASP A 187 3.91 -12.48 6.36
N ILE A 188 3.17 -11.42 6.00
CA ILE A 188 1.93 -11.01 6.64
C ILE A 188 0.84 -10.93 5.57
N TYR A 189 -0.26 -11.66 5.76
CA TYR A 189 -1.43 -11.59 4.90
C TYR A 189 -2.27 -10.36 5.25
N GLY A 190 -2.81 -9.67 4.25
CA GLY A 190 -3.67 -8.51 4.43
C GLY A 190 -4.97 -8.60 3.64
N HIS A 191 -6.01 -7.98 4.20
CA HIS A 191 -7.32 -7.83 3.55
C HIS A 191 -7.42 -6.43 2.93
N ASP A 192 -8.15 -6.35 1.82
CA ASP A 192 -8.45 -5.12 1.10
C ASP A 192 -9.96 -4.87 1.12
N GLY A 193 -10.41 -3.63 1.33
CA GLY A 193 -11.83 -3.39 1.45
C GLY A 193 -12.33 -1.99 1.13
N TYR A 194 -13.24 -1.99 0.15
CA TYR A 194 -14.01 -0.82 -0.26
C TYR A 194 -15.51 -1.11 -0.13
N PRO A 195 -16.05 -1.12 1.10
CA PRO A 195 -17.41 -1.61 1.35
C PRO A 195 -18.50 -0.82 0.62
N PHE A 196 -18.25 0.44 0.28
CA PHE A 196 -19.21 1.28 -0.43
C PHE A 196 -18.91 1.45 -1.92
N GLY A 197 -17.81 0.84 -2.43
CA GLY A 197 -17.42 1.04 -3.82
C GLY A 197 -17.17 2.53 -4.14
N PHE A 198 -17.47 2.94 -5.37
CA PHE A 198 -17.04 4.25 -5.89
C PHE A 198 -18.15 5.00 -6.64
N ASP A 199 -19.42 4.67 -6.41
CA ASP A 199 -20.53 5.40 -7.05
C ASP A 199 -20.83 6.70 -6.30
N CYS A 200 -20.13 7.75 -6.69
CA CYS A 200 -20.33 9.10 -6.15
C CYS A 200 -21.61 9.79 -6.66
N ALA A 201 -22.26 9.25 -7.68
CA ALA A 201 -23.51 9.82 -8.19
C ALA A 201 -24.72 9.43 -7.34
N ASP A 202 -24.66 8.26 -6.69
CA ASP A 202 -25.70 7.79 -5.78
C ASP A 202 -25.06 7.20 -4.50
N PRO A 203 -24.38 8.03 -3.69
CA PRO A 203 -23.63 7.55 -2.53
C PRO A 203 -24.53 6.95 -1.44
N GLU A 204 -25.76 7.43 -1.29
CA GLU A 204 -26.69 6.98 -0.25
C GLU A 204 -27.19 5.56 -0.48
N SER A 205 -27.31 5.12 -1.73
CA SER A 205 -27.74 3.75 -2.07
C SER A 205 -26.78 2.68 -1.56
N ASN A 206 -25.53 3.05 -1.27
CA ASN A 206 -24.52 2.14 -0.74
C ASN A 206 -24.62 1.92 0.78
N TRP A 207 -25.37 2.77 1.49
CA TRP A 207 -25.62 2.62 2.93
C TRP A 207 -26.69 1.57 3.22
N THR A 208 -26.37 0.30 2.94
CA THR A 208 -27.28 -0.83 3.10
C THR A 208 -26.77 -1.81 4.17
N PRO A 209 -27.68 -2.58 4.82
CA PRO A 209 -27.29 -3.64 5.77
C PRO A 209 -26.33 -4.65 5.12
N GLY A 210 -25.38 -5.19 5.92
CA GLY A 210 -24.44 -6.22 5.47
C GLY A 210 -23.16 -5.70 4.83
N ARG A 211 -22.93 -4.39 4.80
CA ARG A 211 -21.69 -3.81 4.29
C ARG A 211 -20.52 -3.84 5.28
N LEU A 212 -20.80 -4.02 6.58
CA LEU A 212 -19.74 -4.12 7.58
C LEU A 212 -18.99 -5.45 7.45
N PRO A 213 -17.65 -5.44 7.35
CA PRO A 213 -16.84 -6.67 7.39
C PRO A 213 -16.85 -7.22 8.82
N ILE A 214 -17.65 -8.25 9.06
CA ILE A 214 -17.81 -8.85 10.40
C ILE A 214 -17.07 -10.19 10.58
N ASP A 215 -16.51 -10.72 9.52
CA ASP A 215 -15.86 -12.04 9.46
C ASP A 215 -14.37 -12.01 9.12
N TRP A 216 -13.82 -10.86 8.75
CA TRP A 216 -12.42 -10.75 8.31
C TRP A 216 -11.40 -11.17 9.37
N GLY A 217 -11.66 -10.90 10.64
CA GLY A 217 -10.79 -11.37 11.73
C GLY A 217 -10.76 -12.89 11.80
N GLN A 218 -11.90 -13.55 11.64
CA GLN A 218 -11.99 -15.02 11.61
C GLN A 218 -11.32 -15.58 10.34
N LEU A 219 -11.59 -15.00 9.19
CA LEU A 219 -10.96 -15.38 7.92
C LEU A 219 -9.43 -15.23 7.98
N HIS A 220 -8.95 -14.16 8.63
CA HIS A 220 -7.51 -13.99 8.83
C HIS A 220 -6.89 -15.12 9.65
N LEU A 221 -7.55 -15.53 10.74
CA LEU A 221 -7.08 -16.66 11.56
C LEU A 221 -7.06 -18.00 10.79
N GLU A 222 -7.95 -18.16 9.81
CA GLU A 222 -7.96 -19.36 8.95
C GLU A 222 -6.81 -19.32 7.91
N ILE A 223 -6.52 -18.15 7.35
CA ILE A 223 -5.53 -17.99 6.27
C ILE A 223 -4.11 -17.83 6.82
N SER A 224 -3.94 -17.03 7.88
CA SER A 224 -2.63 -16.60 8.40
C SER A 224 -2.62 -16.46 9.92
N PRO A 225 -2.84 -17.58 10.66
CA PRO A 225 -3.04 -17.55 12.11
C PRO A 225 -1.82 -17.09 12.93
N SER A 226 -0.63 -17.08 12.34
CA SER A 226 0.62 -16.69 13.00
C SER A 226 1.03 -15.24 12.74
N THR A 227 0.17 -14.46 12.08
CA THR A 227 0.43 -13.05 11.75
C THR A 227 -0.65 -12.13 12.29
N PRO A 228 -0.35 -10.85 12.53
CA PRO A 228 -1.33 -9.92 13.03
C PRO A 228 -2.42 -9.64 11.98
N TYR A 229 -3.67 -9.52 12.42
CA TYR A 229 -4.78 -9.14 11.54
C TYR A 229 -4.51 -7.79 10.90
N SER A 230 -4.41 -7.79 9.56
CA SER A 230 -3.90 -6.69 8.77
C SER A 230 -4.87 -6.28 7.66
N ILE A 231 -5.06 -4.98 7.49
CA ILE A 231 -5.81 -4.36 6.40
C ILE A 231 -4.89 -3.32 5.75
N PRO A 232 -4.06 -3.71 4.77
CA PRO A 232 -3.13 -2.79 4.10
C PRO A 232 -3.82 -1.77 3.20
N GLU A 233 -5.13 -1.95 2.96
CA GLU A 233 -5.92 -1.00 2.19
C GLU A 233 -7.39 -1.03 2.63
N PHE A 234 -7.88 0.11 3.13
CA PHE A 234 -9.27 0.27 3.50
C PHE A 234 -9.80 1.62 3.02
N GLN A 235 -11.04 1.65 2.56
CA GLN A 235 -11.66 2.84 2.00
C GLN A 235 -11.55 4.06 2.93
N GLY A 236 -10.91 5.11 2.45
CA GLY A 236 -10.82 6.42 3.10
C GLY A 236 -11.44 7.53 2.27
N GLY A 237 -11.90 7.17 1.08
CA GLY A 237 -12.50 8.08 0.11
C GLY A 237 -13.06 7.32 -1.08
N ALA A 238 -13.37 8.05 -2.12
CA ALA A 238 -13.75 7.48 -3.41
C ALA A 238 -13.10 8.29 -4.54
N ILE A 239 -12.82 7.61 -5.64
CA ILE A 239 -12.40 8.28 -6.87
C ILE A 239 -13.62 8.91 -7.55
N ASP A 240 -13.43 10.12 -8.09
CA ASP A 240 -14.37 10.69 -9.02
C ASP A 240 -13.86 10.49 -10.43
N SER A 241 -14.56 9.67 -11.21
CA SER A 241 -14.16 9.35 -12.57
C SER A 241 -14.25 10.58 -13.46
N TRP A 242 -13.48 10.61 -14.56
CA TRP A 242 -13.60 11.67 -15.56
C TRP A 242 -15.06 11.83 -16.03
N GLY A 243 -15.61 13.04 -15.85
CA GLY A 243 -17.04 13.31 -16.10
C GLY A 243 -17.98 12.81 -15.00
N GLY A 244 -17.46 12.48 -13.83
CA GLY A 244 -18.24 12.07 -12.66
C GLY A 244 -19.02 13.23 -12.01
N SER A 245 -19.64 12.91 -10.87
CA SER A 245 -20.56 13.84 -10.16
C SER A 245 -19.86 14.91 -9.32
N GLY A 246 -18.55 14.85 -9.19
CA GLY A 246 -17.75 15.77 -8.40
C GLY A 246 -17.40 15.24 -7.00
N LEU A 247 -16.35 15.82 -6.42
CA LEU A 247 -15.81 15.42 -5.11
C LEU A 247 -16.82 15.57 -3.98
N GLU A 248 -17.79 16.46 -4.07
CA GLU A 248 -18.84 16.65 -3.07
C GLU A 248 -19.71 15.40 -2.92
N GLY A 249 -20.08 14.74 -4.04
CA GLY A 249 -20.79 13.46 -4.03
C GLY A 249 -19.95 12.35 -3.43
N CYS A 250 -18.67 12.28 -3.80
CA CYS A 250 -17.73 11.30 -3.23
C CYS A 250 -17.50 11.49 -1.72
N ALA A 251 -17.52 12.74 -1.24
CA ALA A 251 -17.39 13.02 0.19
C ALA A 251 -18.59 12.51 1.02
N VAL A 252 -19.77 12.34 0.42
CA VAL A 252 -20.91 11.72 1.10
C VAL A 252 -20.73 10.21 1.25
N LEU A 253 -20.10 9.58 0.27
CA LEU A 253 -19.86 8.14 0.26
C LEU A 253 -18.98 7.68 1.46
N ALA A 254 -17.90 8.40 1.74
CA ALA A 254 -16.94 8.07 2.80
C ALA A 254 -16.73 9.28 3.72
N ASN A 255 -17.80 9.69 4.40
CA ASN A 255 -17.82 10.82 5.33
C ASN A 255 -17.45 10.41 6.76
N HIS A 256 -17.56 11.34 7.71
CA HIS A 256 -17.27 11.10 9.12
C HIS A 256 -18.14 10.00 9.76
N GLU A 257 -19.36 9.76 9.28
CA GLU A 257 -20.21 8.66 9.76
C GLU A 257 -19.65 7.32 9.28
N PHE A 258 -19.13 7.26 8.04
CA PHE A 258 -18.42 6.09 7.53
C PHE A 258 -17.21 5.75 8.41
N GLU A 259 -16.35 6.71 8.71
CA GLU A 259 -15.20 6.52 9.61
C GLU A 259 -15.65 6.03 10.99
N ARG A 260 -16.65 6.67 11.54
CA ARG A 260 -17.17 6.35 12.86
C ARG A 260 -17.70 4.93 12.97
N ILE A 261 -18.25 4.38 11.92
CA ILE A 261 -18.83 3.03 11.89
C ILE A 261 -17.77 2.02 11.47
N PHE A 262 -17.20 2.19 10.29
CA PHE A 262 -16.35 1.18 9.67
C PHE A 262 -14.97 1.07 10.31
N TYR A 263 -14.33 2.19 10.66
CA TYR A 263 -13.02 2.13 11.32
C TYR A 263 -13.16 1.57 12.73
N LYS A 264 -14.19 1.98 13.49
CA LYS A 264 -14.44 1.39 14.81
C LYS A 264 -14.76 -0.09 14.74
N ASN A 265 -15.46 -0.53 13.69
CA ASN A 265 -15.72 -1.94 13.45
C ASN A 265 -14.40 -2.70 13.27
N ASN A 266 -13.50 -2.24 12.41
CA ASN A 266 -12.19 -2.86 12.19
C ASN A 266 -11.35 -2.89 13.47
N PHE A 267 -11.34 -1.81 14.26
CA PHE A 267 -10.70 -1.80 15.58
C PHE A 267 -11.37 -2.77 16.56
N GLY A 268 -12.68 -2.86 16.55
CA GLY A 268 -13.46 -3.79 17.38
C GLY A 268 -13.15 -5.25 17.08
N PHE A 269 -12.89 -5.59 15.82
CA PHE A 269 -12.43 -6.91 15.40
C PHE A 269 -10.91 -7.12 15.53
N GLY A 270 -10.20 -6.15 16.08
CA GLY A 270 -8.83 -6.33 16.53
C GLY A 270 -7.77 -6.15 15.46
N VAL A 271 -8.02 -5.33 14.44
CA VAL A 271 -7.00 -4.98 13.42
C VAL A 271 -5.73 -4.43 14.08
N LYS A 272 -4.55 -4.82 13.57
CA LYS A 272 -3.23 -4.45 14.10
C LYS A 272 -2.36 -3.68 13.10
N LEU A 273 -2.63 -3.87 11.81
CA LEU A 273 -2.09 -3.06 10.74
C LEU A 273 -3.29 -2.53 9.95
N PHE A 274 -3.45 -1.21 9.94
CA PHE A 274 -4.60 -0.58 9.31
C PHE A 274 -4.16 0.63 8.50
N ASN A 275 -4.33 0.55 7.18
CA ASN A 275 -3.98 1.62 6.25
C ASN A 275 -5.23 2.18 5.60
N ILE A 276 -5.37 3.51 5.63
CA ILE A 276 -6.48 4.24 5.04
C ILE A 276 -6.09 4.68 3.63
N TYR A 277 -6.82 4.22 2.63
CA TYR A 277 -6.66 4.59 1.24
C TYR A 277 -7.79 5.54 0.80
N MET A 278 -7.57 6.80 0.55
CA MET A 278 -6.44 7.73 0.64
C MET A 278 -6.78 8.82 1.66
N VAL A 279 -5.77 9.31 2.39
CA VAL A 279 -5.97 10.43 3.35
C VAL A 279 -6.02 11.78 2.65
N SER A 280 -5.44 11.87 1.48
CA SER A 280 -5.43 13.10 0.68
C SER A 280 -5.57 12.73 -0.79
N ALA A 281 -6.76 12.93 -1.31
CA ALA A 281 -7.00 12.96 -2.75
C ALA A 281 -6.64 14.36 -3.26
N THR A 282 -5.35 14.61 -3.48
CA THR A 282 -4.94 15.74 -4.31
C THR A 282 -4.99 15.27 -5.75
N TYR A 283 -6.07 15.59 -6.43
CA TYR A 283 -6.18 15.53 -7.87
C TYR A 283 -5.84 16.90 -8.45
#